data_deb69eb0a2dde00365810128c5bd58ab
#
_entry.id   deb69eb0a2dde00365810128c5bd58ab
#
_cell.length_a   1.000
_cell.length_b   1.000
_cell.length_c   1.000
_cell.angle_alpha   90.00
_cell.angle_beta   90.00
_cell.angle_gamma   90.00
#
_symmetry.space_group_name_H-M   'P 1'
#
loop_
_entity.id
_entity.type
_entity.pdbx_description
1 polymer ?
#
loop_
_entity_poly.entity_id
_entity_poly.type
_entity_poly.pdbx_seq_one_letter_code
_entity_poly.pdbx_strand_id
1 'polypeptide(L)'
;MAESNCSGNCSSCSQNCSSKNDPKSLLEPTGEYNSIKHVIGVVSGKGGVGKSMVTSSLAVLMSKMGYKVGILDADITGPSIPKSFGINSKVYQNELGILPAETENGIKIMSFNLLLEDKESPVLWRGPVIAGAVKQFWHDVVWGDLDYLFVDCPPGTGDVPLTVFQSLPLDGVVIVTSPQDLVSMIVKKAYNMANMMNIPVLGIIENMSSVICPECKTEFKIFGTGSDGIAEELGVELLGKMPIDVTLAQLVDNGCFEKYDNVYLKAAAEKIDKIINKK
;
A
#
# COMPACT_ATOMS: atom_id res chain seq x y z
N MET A 1 43.28 4.62 12.49
CA MET A 1 41.90 4.49 13.02
C MET A 1 41.50 5.89 13.43
N ALA A 2 40.81 6.61 12.59
CA ALA A 2 40.29 7.94 12.89
C ALA A 2 38.85 7.76 13.36
N GLU A 3 38.63 7.93 14.64
CA GLU A 3 37.30 8.02 15.22
C GLU A 3 36.61 9.26 14.64
N SER A 4 35.63 9.04 13.81
CA SER A 4 34.80 10.11 13.25
C SER A 4 33.91 10.67 14.36
N ASN A 5 34.19 11.90 14.77
CA ASN A 5 33.38 12.72 15.67
C ASN A 5 32.05 13.08 14.96
N CYS A 6 31.18 12.10 14.75
CA CYS A 6 29.87 12.29 14.14
C CYS A 6 28.84 12.51 15.26
N SER A 7 28.32 13.73 15.38
CA SER A 7 27.28 14.10 16.36
C SER A 7 25.87 13.58 16.02
N GLY A 8 25.73 12.83 14.91
CA GLY A 8 24.43 12.27 14.48
C GLY A 8 23.42 13.28 13.90
N ASN A 9 23.72 14.57 13.89
CA ASN A 9 22.82 15.60 13.37
C ASN A 9 23.19 16.00 11.94
N CYS A 10 22.67 15.27 10.96
CA CYS A 10 22.98 15.42 9.53
C CYS A 10 22.44 16.71 8.89
N SER A 11 21.42 17.37 9.48
CA SER A 11 20.80 18.57 8.90
C SER A 11 21.68 19.82 8.97
N SER A 12 22.65 19.90 9.89
CA SER A 12 23.57 21.02 10.07
C SER A 12 25.03 20.70 9.76
N CYS A 13 25.34 19.48 9.31
CA CYS A 13 26.71 19.03 9.07
C CYS A 13 27.20 19.43 7.68
N SER A 14 28.35 20.11 7.61
CA SER A 14 29.01 20.53 6.35
C SER A 14 29.91 19.46 5.72
N GLN A 15 30.11 18.30 6.36
CA GLN A 15 30.99 17.25 5.86
C GLN A 15 30.26 16.38 4.81
N ASN A 16 30.97 16.01 3.74
CA ASN A 16 30.51 15.05 2.74
C ASN A 16 30.68 13.63 3.31
N CYS A 17 29.61 13.08 3.87
CA CYS A 17 29.59 11.78 4.49
C CYS A 17 28.80 10.81 3.60
N SER A 18 29.32 9.62 3.35
CA SER A 18 28.66 8.58 2.54
C SER A 18 27.30 8.17 3.11
N SER A 19 27.12 8.25 4.44
CA SER A 19 25.85 7.96 5.12
C SER A 19 24.76 9.02 4.90
N LYS A 20 25.10 10.24 4.41
CA LYS A 20 24.09 11.26 4.07
C LYS A 20 23.23 10.88 2.85
N ASN A 21 23.75 10.01 2.00
CA ASN A 21 23.10 9.62 0.74
C ASN A 21 22.72 8.12 0.71
N ASP A 22 22.88 7.40 1.83
CA ASP A 22 22.47 6.01 1.92
C ASP A 22 21.01 5.94 2.37
N PRO A 23 20.06 5.57 1.49
CA PRO A 23 18.64 5.46 1.85
C PRO A 23 18.39 4.44 2.97
N LYS A 24 19.28 3.48 3.17
CA LYS A 24 19.18 2.50 4.27
C LYS A 24 19.36 3.11 5.65
N SER A 25 20.03 4.28 5.76
CA SER A 25 20.20 4.97 7.05
C SER A 25 18.92 5.56 7.63
N LEU A 26 17.84 5.64 6.84
CA LEU A 26 16.53 6.18 7.25
C LEU A 26 15.50 5.10 7.57
N LEU A 27 15.84 3.82 7.36
CA LEU A 27 14.94 2.71 7.67
C LEU A 27 14.69 2.63 9.18
N GLU A 28 13.42 2.55 9.53
CA GLU A 28 12.99 2.32 10.91
C GLU A 28 13.17 0.84 11.28
N PRO A 29 13.64 0.53 12.49
CA PRO A 29 13.72 -0.85 12.96
C PRO A 29 12.31 -1.43 13.08
N THR A 30 12.19 -2.72 12.83
CA THR A 30 10.96 -3.47 13.09
C THR A 30 10.75 -3.61 14.60
N GLY A 31 9.50 -3.55 15.07
CA GLY A 31 9.19 -3.79 16.48
C GLY A 31 9.66 -5.17 16.95
N GLU A 32 10.03 -5.27 18.23
CA GLU A 32 10.63 -6.48 18.84
C GLU A 32 9.79 -7.76 18.64
N TYR A 33 8.48 -7.60 18.61
CA TYR A 33 7.52 -8.72 18.47
C TYR A 33 7.08 -8.98 17.02
N ASN A 34 7.77 -8.41 16.04
CA ASN A 34 7.38 -8.47 14.64
C ASN A 34 8.41 -9.22 13.80
N SER A 35 7.91 -10.15 13.00
CA SER A 35 8.68 -10.87 11.97
C SER A 35 7.90 -10.78 10.65
N ILE A 36 8.23 -9.80 9.83
CA ILE A 36 7.56 -9.53 8.56
C ILE A 36 8.53 -9.90 7.43
N LYS A 37 8.16 -10.89 6.62
CA LYS A 37 9.06 -11.39 5.57
C LYS A 37 9.12 -10.44 4.37
N HIS A 38 7.94 -9.96 3.92
CA HIS A 38 7.83 -9.13 2.73
C HIS A 38 6.94 -7.93 2.97
N VAL A 39 7.39 -6.76 2.54
CA VAL A 39 6.66 -5.49 2.63
C VAL A 39 6.43 -4.93 1.23
N ILE A 40 5.17 -4.78 0.84
CA ILE A 40 4.78 -4.32 -0.50
C ILE A 40 4.02 -3.01 -0.39
N GLY A 41 4.58 -1.94 -0.98
CA GLY A 41 3.88 -0.66 -1.10
C GLY A 41 2.85 -0.71 -2.23
N VAL A 42 1.65 -0.19 -1.98
CA VAL A 42 0.64 0.04 -3.02
C VAL A 42 0.45 1.54 -3.16
N VAL A 43 0.74 2.04 -4.34
CA VAL A 43 0.79 3.48 -4.61
C VAL A 43 -0.08 3.84 -5.80
N SER A 44 -0.53 5.09 -5.83
CA SER A 44 -1.23 5.63 -6.98
C SER A 44 -0.84 7.09 -7.21
N GLY A 45 -0.81 7.50 -8.43
CA GLY A 45 -0.46 8.86 -8.77
C GLY A 45 -1.56 9.89 -8.49
N LYS A 46 -2.83 9.45 -8.38
CA LYS A 46 -3.97 10.32 -8.03
C LYS A 46 -4.97 9.58 -7.14
N GLY A 47 -5.79 10.34 -6.44
CA GLY A 47 -6.91 9.81 -5.67
C GLY A 47 -8.04 9.26 -6.55
N GLY A 48 -8.84 8.33 -5.99
CA GLY A 48 -10.05 7.82 -6.66
C GLY A 48 -9.82 6.73 -7.72
N VAL A 49 -8.60 6.20 -7.86
CA VAL A 49 -8.32 5.07 -8.77
C VAL A 49 -8.62 3.70 -8.16
N GLY A 50 -9.10 3.65 -6.91
CA GLY A 50 -9.40 2.41 -6.21
C GLY A 50 -8.18 1.68 -5.66
N LYS A 51 -7.12 2.40 -5.29
CA LYS A 51 -5.89 1.89 -4.70
C LYS A 51 -6.17 0.95 -3.52
N SER A 52 -6.91 1.42 -2.51
CA SER A 52 -7.24 0.65 -1.30
C SER A 52 -8.06 -0.62 -1.60
N MET A 53 -8.89 -0.58 -2.66
CA MET A 53 -9.62 -1.76 -3.14
C MET A 53 -8.66 -2.80 -3.74
N VAL A 54 -7.66 -2.35 -4.50
CA VAL A 54 -6.62 -3.24 -5.05
C VAL A 54 -5.75 -3.78 -3.92
N THR A 55 -5.34 -2.94 -2.95
CA THR A 55 -4.59 -3.37 -1.76
C THR A 55 -5.33 -4.47 -1.01
N SER A 56 -6.60 -4.25 -0.71
CA SER A 56 -7.46 -5.22 -0.02
C SER A 56 -7.62 -6.51 -0.84
N SER A 57 -7.79 -6.40 -2.16
CA SER A 57 -7.90 -7.57 -3.06
C SER A 57 -6.64 -8.42 -3.05
N LEU A 58 -5.45 -7.80 -3.15
CA LEU A 58 -4.19 -8.52 -3.10
C LEU A 58 -3.99 -9.20 -1.74
N ALA A 59 -4.31 -8.51 -0.64
CA ALA A 59 -4.22 -9.07 0.70
C ALA A 59 -5.15 -10.30 0.88
N VAL A 60 -6.40 -10.21 0.44
CA VAL A 60 -7.35 -11.33 0.50
C VAL A 60 -6.88 -12.50 -0.38
N LEU A 61 -6.37 -12.23 -1.57
CA LEU A 61 -5.85 -13.27 -2.47
C LEU A 61 -4.63 -13.98 -1.87
N MET A 62 -3.68 -13.24 -1.30
CA MET A 62 -2.52 -13.82 -0.61
C MET A 62 -2.95 -14.63 0.62
N SER A 63 -3.93 -14.15 1.40
CA SER A 63 -4.49 -14.91 2.53
C SER A 63 -5.14 -16.23 2.05
N LYS A 64 -5.89 -16.19 0.94
CA LYS A 64 -6.48 -17.41 0.32
C LYS A 64 -5.41 -18.37 -0.23
N MET A 65 -4.20 -17.90 -0.54
CA MET A 65 -3.04 -18.73 -0.89
C MET A 65 -2.36 -19.35 0.34
N GLY A 66 -2.82 -19.03 1.55
CA GLY A 66 -2.32 -19.60 2.81
C GLY A 66 -1.26 -18.76 3.51
N TYR A 67 -0.98 -17.55 3.04
CA TYR A 67 -0.04 -16.62 3.67
C TYR A 67 -0.67 -15.87 4.85
N LYS A 68 0.13 -15.55 5.86
CA LYS A 68 -0.21 -14.63 6.93
C LYS A 68 -0.04 -13.20 6.42
N VAL A 69 -1.12 -12.43 6.39
CA VAL A 69 -1.14 -11.13 5.72
C VAL A 69 -1.54 -10.02 6.68
N GLY A 70 -0.87 -8.86 6.52
CA GLY A 70 -1.25 -7.61 7.16
C GLY A 70 -1.51 -6.50 6.14
N ILE A 71 -2.31 -5.51 6.53
CA ILE A 71 -2.53 -4.27 5.80
C ILE A 71 -2.26 -3.09 6.73
N LEU A 72 -1.30 -2.25 6.35
CA LEU A 72 -1.07 -0.94 6.95
C LEU A 72 -1.71 0.12 6.05
N ASP A 73 -2.86 0.65 6.49
CA ASP A 73 -3.56 1.74 5.81
C ASP A 73 -2.96 3.09 6.24
N ALA A 74 -2.11 3.65 5.40
CA ALA A 74 -1.46 4.93 5.59
C ALA A 74 -2.21 6.10 4.91
N ASP A 75 -3.37 5.85 4.29
CA ASP A 75 -4.20 6.87 3.66
C ASP A 75 -5.22 7.46 4.65
N ILE A 76 -4.83 8.52 5.32
CA ILE A 76 -5.68 9.21 6.31
C ILE A 76 -6.84 9.95 5.66
N THR A 77 -6.69 10.36 4.42
CA THR A 77 -7.68 11.22 3.74
C THR A 77 -8.92 10.47 3.31
N GLY A 78 -8.84 9.17 3.19
CA GLY A 78 -9.95 8.29 2.79
C GLY A 78 -9.84 6.89 3.36
N PRO A 79 -9.69 6.73 4.69
CA PRO A 79 -9.43 5.44 5.31
C PRO A 79 -10.65 4.53 5.16
N SER A 80 -10.68 3.78 4.08
CA SER A 80 -11.79 2.91 3.69
C SER A 80 -11.59 1.44 4.06
N ILE A 81 -10.34 1.02 4.31
CA ILE A 81 -10.01 -0.40 4.49
C ILE A 81 -10.73 -1.02 5.68
N PRO A 82 -10.68 -0.49 6.92
CA PRO A 82 -11.39 -1.11 8.03
C PRO A 82 -12.91 -1.24 7.78
N LYS A 83 -13.52 -0.22 7.18
CA LYS A 83 -14.95 -0.23 6.85
C LYS A 83 -15.30 -1.31 5.84
N SER A 84 -14.47 -1.50 4.81
CA SER A 84 -14.69 -2.50 3.76
C SER A 84 -14.64 -3.94 4.29
N PHE A 85 -13.89 -4.17 5.37
CA PHE A 85 -13.82 -5.45 6.08
C PHE A 85 -14.80 -5.57 7.26
N GLY A 86 -15.68 -4.58 7.45
CA GLY A 86 -16.66 -4.60 8.55
C GLY A 86 -16.05 -4.38 9.94
N ILE A 87 -14.81 -3.89 10.02
CA ILE A 87 -14.12 -3.63 11.27
C ILE A 87 -14.61 -2.32 11.86
N ASN A 88 -15.37 -2.41 12.96
CA ASN A 88 -15.91 -1.27 13.67
C ASN A 88 -15.29 -1.06 15.06
N SER A 89 -14.57 -2.05 15.57
CA SER A 89 -13.90 -2.00 16.86
C SER A 89 -12.71 -1.06 16.83
N LYS A 90 -12.46 -0.35 17.95
CA LYS A 90 -11.21 0.36 18.16
C LYS A 90 -10.09 -0.67 18.37
N VAL A 91 -8.86 -0.27 18.02
CA VAL A 91 -7.68 -1.04 18.39
C VAL A 91 -7.38 -0.86 19.88
N TYR A 92 -6.80 -1.88 20.47
CA TYR A 92 -6.40 -1.87 21.88
C TYR A 92 -4.88 -1.82 21.97
N GLN A 93 -4.41 -1.19 23.05
CA GLN A 93 -3.00 -1.20 23.41
C GLN A 93 -2.82 -2.04 24.67
N ASN A 94 -1.77 -2.86 24.70
CA ASN A 94 -1.34 -3.61 25.87
C ASN A 94 0.15 -3.33 26.17
N GLU A 95 0.75 -4.09 27.08
CA GLU A 95 2.16 -3.94 27.44
C GLU A 95 3.13 -4.24 26.27
N LEU A 96 2.70 -4.98 25.27
CA LEU A 96 3.52 -5.34 24.10
C LEU A 96 3.45 -4.30 22.97
N GLY A 97 2.39 -3.46 22.94
CA GLY A 97 2.16 -2.45 21.92
C GLY A 97 0.70 -2.33 21.48
N ILE A 98 0.49 -1.80 20.28
CA ILE A 98 -0.83 -1.63 19.67
C ILE A 98 -1.21 -2.93 18.98
N LEU A 99 -2.35 -3.51 19.36
CA LEU A 99 -2.87 -4.71 18.69
C LEU A 99 -3.62 -4.30 17.41
N PRO A 100 -3.25 -4.81 16.22
CA PRO A 100 -4.01 -4.54 15.01
C PRO A 100 -5.40 -5.19 15.10
N ALA A 101 -6.35 -4.64 14.37
CA ALA A 101 -7.63 -5.34 14.18
C ALA A 101 -7.41 -6.56 13.28
N GLU A 102 -8.21 -7.61 13.51
CA GLU A 102 -8.09 -8.85 12.76
C GLU A 102 -9.44 -9.18 12.10
N THR A 103 -9.42 -9.58 10.86
CA THR A 103 -10.61 -9.98 10.10
C THR A 103 -10.99 -11.43 10.41
N GLU A 104 -12.17 -11.88 9.93
CA GLU A 104 -12.63 -13.27 10.11
C GLU A 104 -11.62 -14.30 9.57
N ASN A 105 -10.88 -13.98 8.51
CA ASN A 105 -9.88 -14.86 7.90
C ASN A 105 -8.44 -14.60 8.40
N GLY A 106 -8.26 -13.80 9.45
CA GLY A 106 -6.97 -13.59 10.10
C GLY A 106 -6.08 -12.55 9.41
N ILE A 107 -6.61 -11.69 8.55
CA ILE A 107 -5.86 -10.56 7.99
C ILE A 107 -5.76 -9.48 9.07
N LYS A 108 -4.53 -9.07 9.41
CA LYS A 108 -4.29 -8.00 10.38
C LYS A 108 -4.37 -6.64 9.72
N ILE A 109 -5.14 -5.73 10.29
CA ILE A 109 -5.36 -4.39 9.72
C ILE A 109 -5.05 -3.32 10.76
N MET A 110 -4.20 -2.37 10.38
CA MET A 110 -3.98 -1.15 11.12
C MET A 110 -4.25 0.06 10.23
N SER A 111 -5.07 0.97 10.74
CA SER A 111 -5.44 2.22 10.07
C SER A 111 -5.63 3.32 11.10
N PHE A 112 -5.37 4.55 10.71
CA PHE A 112 -5.60 5.72 11.56
C PHE A 112 -7.03 5.82 12.06
N ASN A 113 -8.01 5.43 11.25
CA ASN A 113 -9.42 5.46 11.63
C ASN A 113 -9.75 4.59 12.85
N LEU A 114 -8.94 3.58 13.12
CA LEU A 114 -9.14 2.70 14.27
C LEU A 114 -8.70 3.35 15.59
N LEU A 115 -7.92 4.44 15.51
CA LEU A 115 -7.45 5.22 16.67
C LEU A 115 -8.35 6.42 16.98
N LEU A 116 -9.15 6.87 16.03
CA LEU A 116 -9.99 8.05 16.20
C LEU A 116 -11.17 7.77 17.15
N GLU A 117 -11.43 8.69 18.07
CA GLU A 117 -12.60 8.63 18.94
C GLU A 117 -13.90 8.82 18.17
N ASP A 118 -13.88 9.75 17.23
CA ASP A 118 -14.97 10.04 16.32
C ASP A 118 -14.49 9.87 14.87
N LYS A 119 -15.09 8.88 14.19
CA LYS A 119 -14.74 8.52 12.79
C LYS A 119 -15.16 9.57 11.76
N GLU A 120 -16.05 10.49 12.14
CA GLU A 120 -16.57 11.56 11.27
C GLU A 120 -15.79 12.87 11.47
N SER A 121 -14.99 12.97 12.52
CA SER A 121 -14.18 14.15 12.76
C SER A 121 -13.08 14.31 11.70
N PRO A 122 -12.93 15.49 11.09
CA PRO A 122 -11.88 15.72 10.14
C PRO A 122 -10.50 15.63 10.80
N VAL A 123 -9.63 14.80 10.25
CA VAL A 123 -8.25 14.68 10.72
C VAL A 123 -7.46 15.88 10.17
N LEU A 124 -7.21 16.87 11.00
CA LEU A 124 -6.44 18.07 10.65
C LEU A 124 -4.92 17.89 10.88
N TRP A 125 -4.40 16.70 10.59
CA TRP A 125 -2.98 16.45 10.77
C TRP A 125 -2.17 16.90 9.57
N ARG A 126 -1.01 17.48 9.84
CA ARG A 126 -0.07 17.88 8.81
C ARG A 126 0.82 16.70 8.40
N GLY A 127 1.33 16.72 7.16
CA GLY A 127 2.17 15.67 6.59
C GLY A 127 3.21 15.06 7.55
N PRO A 128 4.02 15.85 8.27
CA PRO A 128 5.02 15.32 9.21
C PRO A 128 4.44 14.51 10.37
N VAL A 129 3.25 14.87 10.87
CA VAL A 129 2.57 14.11 11.93
C VAL A 129 2.10 12.76 11.41
N ILE A 130 1.54 12.75 10.21
CA ILE A 130 1.08 11.55 9.52
C ILE A 130 2.28 10.61 9.26
N ALA A 131 3.35 11.16 8.73
CA ALA A 131 4.59 10.43 8.49
C ALA A 131 5.16 9.81 9.78
N GLY A 132 5.15 10.56 10.89
CA GLY A 132 5.53 10.05 12.20
C GLY A 132 4.66 8.88 12.66
N ALA A 133 3.35 8.98 12.46
CA ALA A 133 2.43 7.93 12.86
C ALA A 133 2.54 6.66 11.98
N VAL A 134 2.87 6.76 10.69
CA VAL A 134 3.20 5.58 9.86
C VAL A 134 4.41 4.84 10.43
N LYS A 135 5.45 5.56 10.86
CA LYS A 135 6.61 4.96 11.53
C LYS A 135 6.24 4.28 12.83
N GLN A 136 5.38 4.93 13.64
CA GLN A 136 4.86 4.32 14.86
C GLN A 136 4.07 3.04 14.56
N PHE A 137 3.22 3.01 13.53
CA PHE A 137 2.49 1.80 13.16
C PHE A 137 3.41 0.68 12.69
N TRP A 138 4.53 1.02 12.06
CA TRP A 138 5.54 0.04 11.72
C TRP A 138 6.21 -0.56 12.95
N HIS A 139 6.56 0.26 13.93
CA HIS A 139 7.33 -0.14 15.10
C HIS A 139 6.44 -0.64 16.26
N ASP A 140 5.37 0.11 16.61
CA ASP A 140 4.61 -0.09 17.85
C ASP A 140 3.42 -1.04 17.70
N VAL A 141 3.00 -1.34 16.46
CA VAL A 141 1.94 -2.33 16.22
C VAL A 141 2.51 -3.74 16.32
N VAL A 142 1.83 -4.59 17.07
CA VAL A 142 2.18 -6.01 17.25
C VAL A 142 1.69 -6.83 16.05
N TRP A 143 2.42 -6.75 14.95
CA TRP A 143 2.11 -7.50 13.73
C TRP A 143 2.34 -9.00 13.91
N GLY A 144 3.29 -9.40 14.79
CA GLY A 144 3.70 -10.80 14.95
C GLY A 144 4.36 -11.35 13.69
N ASP A 145 4.11 -12.64 13.40
CA ASP A 145 4.64 -13.28 12.20
C ASP A 145 3.73 -13.00 11.00
N LEU A 146 4.23 -12.30 9.99
CA LEU A 146 3.57 -12.07 8.72
C LEU A 146 4.45 -12.54 7.56
N ASP A 147 3.82 -13.16 6.55
CA ASP A 147 4.49 -13.43 5.27
C ASP A 147 4.48 -12.18 4.39
N TYR A 148 3.37 -11.44 4.37
CA TYR A 148 3.20 -10.21 3.59
C TYR A 148 2.56 -9.09 4.42
N LEU A 149 3.13 -7.90 4.32
CA LEU A 149 2.51 -6.65 4.78
C LEU A 149 2.30 -5.74 3.56
N PHE A 150 1.04 -5.45 3.24
CA PHE A 150 0.69 -4.46 2.24
C PHE A 150 0.55 -3.09 2.89
N VAL A 151 1.23 -2.09 2.32
CA VAL A 151 1.16 -0.69 2.77
C VAL A 151 0.35 0.11 1.78
N ASP A 152 -0.87 0.49 2.15
CA ASP A 152 -1.75 1.33 1.34
C ASP A 152 -1.35 2.79 1.50
N CYS A 153 -0.57 3.32 0.56
CA CYS A 153 -0.04 4.68 0.62
C CYS A 153 -1.11 5.71 0.24
N PRO A 154 -1.08 6.93 0.79
CA PRO A 154 -1.93 8.00 0.26
C PRO A 154 -1.58 8.32 -1.20
N PRO A 155 -2.52 8.90 -1.96
CA PRO A 155 -2.31 9.18 -3.38
C PRO A 155 -1.25 10.26 -3.60
N GLY A 156 -0.57 10.19 -4.74
CA GLY A 156 0.45 11.15 -5.15
C GLY A 156 1.86 10.82 -4.68
N THR A 157 2.73 11.82 -4.74
CA THR A 157 4.17 11.72 -4.42
C THR A 157 4.57 12.69 -3.31
N GLY A 158 3.66 12.93 -2.35
CA GLY A 158 3.87 13.84 -1.22
C GLY A 158 4.68 13.22 -0.08
N ASP A 159 4.68 13.91 1.07
CA ASP A 159 5.52 13.58 2.23
C ASP A 159 5.27 12.17 2.78
N VAL A 160 4.02 11.70 2.80
CA VAL A 160 3.69 10.41 3.41
C VAL A 160 4.17 9.23 2.55
N PRO A 161 3.86 9.14 1.23
CA PRO A 161 4.47 8.14 0.37
C PRO A 161 6.00 8.16 0.41
N LEU A 162 6.60 9.36 0.42
CA LEU A 162 8.06 9.49 0.52
C LEU A 162 8.58 8.91 1.84
N THR A 163 7.90 9.18 2.97
CA THR A 163 8.28 8.62 4.27
C THR A 163 8.15 7.10 4.29
N VAL A 164 7.07 6.54 3.73
CA VAL A 164 6.92 5.09 3.59
C VAL A 164 8.11 4.51 2.83
N PHE A 165 8.51 5.11 1.71
CA PHE A 165 9.62 4.65 0.88
C PHE A 165 10.98 4.77 1.58
N GLN A 166 11.16 5.77 2.43
CA GLN A 166 12.42 5.98 3.16
C GLN A 166 12.54 5.16 4.43
N SER A 167 11.41 4.89 5.08
CA SER A 167 11.41 4.38 6.45
C SER A 167 11.04 2.90 6.56
N LEU A 168 10.29 2.36 5.61
CA LEU A 168 9.90 0.95 5.60
C LEU A 168 10.78 0.15 4.62
N PRO A 169 11.16 -1.09 4.97
CA PRO A 169 11.98 -1.96 4.11
C PRO A 169 11.14 -2.58 2.99
N LEU A 170 10.73 -1.77 2.02
CA LEU A 170 9.90 -2.22 0.92
C LEU A 170 10.66 -3.17 -0.02
N ASP A 171 10.14 -4.37 -0.23
CA ASP A 171 10.63 -5.30 -1.26
C ASP A 171 10.24 -4.87 -2.67
N GLY A 172 9.19 -4.05 -2.78
CA GLY A 172 8.77 -3.46 -4.02
C GLY A 172 7.45 -2.72 -3.91
N VAL A 173 7.05 -2.08 -5.01
CA VAL A 173 5.78 -1.36 -5.08
C VAL A 173 4.93 -1.81 -6.25
N VAL A 174 3.62 -1.81 -6.04
CA VAL A 174 2.60 -1.98 -7.08
C VAL A 174 1.98 -0.61 -7.35
N ILE A 175 1.96 -0.19 -8.62
CA ILE A 175 1.36 1.07 -9.03
C ILE A 175 -0.08 0.80 -9.49
N VAL A 176 -1.05 1.42 -8.82
CA VAL A 176 -2.47 1.33 -9.21
C VAL A 176 -2.86 2.54 -10.03
N THR A 177 -3.54 2.29 -11.13
CA THR A 177 -3.96 3.31 -12.09
C THR A 177 -5.38 3.05 -12.61
N SER A 178 -5.91 3.98 -13.38
CA SER A 178 -7.15 3.84 -14.17
C SER A 178 -6.90 4.27 -15.62
N PRO A 179 -7.71 3.83 -16.59
CA PRO A 179 -7.42 4.02 -18.02
C PRO A 179 -7.72 5.45 -18.54
N GLN A 180 -7.43 6.50 -17.76
CA GLN A 180 -7.60 7.90 -18.17
C GLN A 180 -6.27 8.46 -18.70
N ASP A 181 -6.28 9.18 -19.82
CA ASP A 181 -5.09 9.68 -20.52
C ASP A 181 -4.16 10.57 -19.67
N LEU A 182 -4.70 11.39 -18.76
CA LEU A 182 -3.91 12.20 -17.84
C LEU A 182 -3.12 11.40 -16.80
N VAL A 183 -3.42 10.10 -16.68
CA VAL A 183 -2.81 9.24 -15.65
C VAL A 183 -1.39 8.83 -16.03
N SER A 184 -1.03 8.81 -17.32
CA SER A 184 0.30 8.39 -17.78
C SER A 184 1.43 9.20 -17.12
N MET A 185 1.30 10.54 -17.06
CA MET A 185 2.28 11.40 -16.41
C MET A 185 2.39 11.13 -14.90
N ILE A 186 1.28 10.78 -14.28
CA ILE A 186 1.20 10.58 -12.83
C ILE A 186 1.78 9.20 -12.45
N VAL A 187 1.53 8.17 -13.26
CA VAL A 187 2.17 6.86 -13.14
C VAL A 187 3.69 6.99 -13.27
N LYS A 188 4.17 7.79 -14.24
CA LYS A 188 5.61 8.10 -14.38
C LYS A 188 6.20 8.75 -13.13
N LYS A 189 5.49 9.65 -12.46
CA LYS A 189 5.96 10.27 -11.21
C LYS A 189 6.13 9.23 -10.10
N ALA A 190 5.15 8.34 -9.92
CA ALA A 190 5.23 7.28 -8.92
C ALA A 190 6.38 6.30 -9.23
N TYR A 191 6.53 5.93 -10.51
CA TYR A 191 7.64 5.09 -10.99
C TYR A 191 9.01 5.75 -10.73
N ASN A 192 9.16 7.02 -11.09
CA ASN A 192 10.40 7.75 -10.87
C ASN A 192 10.73 7.89 -9.38
N MET A 193 9.72 8.11 -8.52
CA MET A 193 9.92 8.16 -7.08
C MET A 193 10.45 6.82 -6.54
N ALA A 194 9.88 5.69 -6.97
CA ALA A 194 10.36 4.37 -6.59
C ALA A 194 11.81 4.13 -7.04
N ASN A 195 12.13 4.49 -8.28
CA ASN A 195 13.49 4.35 -8.81
C ASN A 195 14.50 5.24 -8.07
N MET A 196 14.15 6.48 -7.73
CA MET A 196 15.03 7.38 -6.95
C MET A 196 15.34 6.81 -5.57
N MET A 197 14.45 6.01 -5.01
CA MET A 197 14.63 5.34 -3.71
C MET A 197 15.18 3.92 -3.85
N ASN A 198 15.55 3.48 -5.06
CA ASN A 198 16.02 2.12 -5.37
C ASN A 198 15.02 1.02 -4.94
N ILE A 199 13.72 1.31 -5.02
CA ILE A 199 12.66 0.35 -4.72
C ILE A 199 12.14 -0.23 -6.03
N PRO A 200 12.12 -1.56 -6.18
CA PRO A 200 11.64 -2.20 -7.40
C PRO A 200 10.15 -1.93 -7.63
N VAL A 201 9.79 -1.59 -8.87
CA VAL A 201 8.39 -1.57 -9.28
C VAL A 201 8.02 -2.99 -9.74
N LEU A 202 7.14 -3.66 -8.98
CA LEU A 202 6.69 -5.03 -9.26
C LEU A 202 5.79 -5.08 -10.48
N GLY A 203 5.08 -3.99 -10.76
CA GLY A 203 4.24 -3.82 -11.93
C GLY A 203 3.10 -2.83 -11.72
N ILE A 204 2.23 -2.75 -12.73
CA ILE A 204 1.06 -1.87 -12.76
C ILE A 204 -0.21 -2.70 -12.69
N ILE A 205 -1.21 -2.24 -11.92
CA ILE A 205 -2.58 -2.77 -11.95
C ILE A 205 -3.50 -1.66 -12.43
N GLU A 206 -4.23 -1.93 -13.51
CA GLU A 206 -5.25 -1.05 -14.06
C GLU A 206 -6.61 -1.39 -13.46
N ASN A 207 -7.12 -0.51 -12.60
CA ASN A 207 -8.48 -0.62 -12.09
C ASN A 207 -9.45 0.18 -12.95
N MET A 208 -10.74 -0.14 -12.90
CA MET A 208 -11.80 0.49 -13.72
C MET A 208 -11.53 0.36 -15.22
N SER A 209 -10.91 -0.75 -15.65
CA SER A 209 -10.50 -0.99 -17.03
C SER A 209 -11.68 -1.02 -18.01
N SER A 210 -12.82 -1.49 -17.56
CA SER A 210 -14.03 -1.66 -18.34
C SER A 210 -15.27 -1.75 -17.44
N VAL A 211 -16.43 -1.81 -18.05
CA VAL A 211 -17.72 -2.14 -17.42
C VAL A 211 -18.34 -3.32 -18.15
N ILE A 212 -18.87 -4.25 -17.39
CA ILE A 212 -19.61 -5.40 -17.91
C ILE A 212 -21.10 -5.17 -17.70
N CYS A 213 -21.86 -5.12 -18.79
CA CYS A 213 -23.32 -4.97 -18.71
C CYS A 213 -23.93 -6.16 -17.93
N PRO A 214 -24.72 -5.94 -16.87
CA PRO A 214 -25.28 -7.02 -16.08
C PRO A 214 -26.31 -7.86 -16.87
N GLU A 215 -26.95 -7.29 -17.87
CA GLU A 215 -28.00 -7.96 -18.68
C GLU A 215 -27.39 -8.75 -19.84
N CYS A 216 -26.68 -8.07 -20.77
CA CYS A 216 -26.18 -8.71 -21.98
C CYS A 216 -24.74 -9.19 -21.91
N LYS A 217 -24.04 -8.96 -20.78
CA LYS A 217 -22.62 -9.34 -20.54
C LYS A 217 -21.63 -8.71 -21.52
N THR A 218 -22.05 -7.74 -22.33
CA THR A 218 -21.14 -7.00 -23.19
C THR A 218 -20.20 -6.17 -22.35
N GLU A 219 -18.91 -6.32 -22.60
CA GLU A 219 -17.85 -5.51 -21.98
C GLU A 219 -17.58 -4.28 -22.84
N PHE A 220 -17.53 -3.11 -22.20
CA PHE A 220 -17.18 -1.85 -22.87
C PHE A 220 -16.28 -0.98 -22.01
N LYS A 221 -15.39 -0.24 -22.67
CA LYS A 221 -14.48 0.68 -22.01
C LYS A 221 -15.15 2.04 -21.89
N ILE A 222 -15.22 2.57 -20.65
CA ILE A 222 -15.74 3.92 -20.38
C ILE A 222 -14.65 4.96 -20.58
N PHE A 223 -13.41 4.61 -20.25
CA PHE A 223 -12.25 5.49 -20.29
C PHE A 223 -11.27 5.00 -21.36
N GLY A 224 -10.60 5.91 -22.02
CA GLY A 224 -9.51 5.79 -22.97
C GLY A 224 -8.95 4.41 -23.39
N THR A 225 -7.72 4.40 -23.87
CA THR A 225 -7.08 3.20 -24.44
C THR A 225 -6.50 2.24 -23.39
N GLY A 226 -6.41 2.63 -22.14
CA GLY A 226 -5.85 1.82 -21.07
C GLY A 226 -4.36 2.08 -20.79
N SER A 227 -3.80 1.30 -19.87
CA SER A 227 -2.45 1.50 -19.35
C SER A 227 -1.37 0.64 -20.03
N ASP A 228 -1.73 -0.10 -21.10
CA ASP A 228 -0.78 -0.98 -21.80
C ASP A 228 0.43 -0.19 -22.32
N GLY A 229 0.20 0.93 -23.01
CA GLY A 229 1.27 1.75 -23.56
C GLY A 229 2.21 2.36 -22.54
N ILE A 230 1.70 2.73 -21.34
CA ILE A 230 2.55 3.25 -20.28
C ILE A 230 3.37 2.15 -19.62
N ALA A 231 2.84 0.95 -19.48
CA ALA A 231 3.57 -0.20 -18.96
C ALA A 231 4.73 -0.57 -19.89
N GLU A 232 4.49 -0.62 -21.20
CA GLU A 232 5.53 -0.85 -22.21
C GLU A 232 6.59 0.24 -22.20
N GLU A 233 6.19 1.51 -22.16
CA GLU A 233 7.13 2.66 -22.15
C GLU A 233 8.05 2.64 -20.92
N LEU A 234 7.53 2.24 -19.75
CA LEU A 234 8.30 2.16 -18.52
C LEU A 234 9.08 0.84 -18.37
N GLY A 235 8.85 -0.13 -19.26
CA GLY A 235 9.45 -1.46 -19.18
C GLY A 235 9.01 -2.24 -17.95
N VAL A 236 7.78 -2.00 -17.45
CA VAL A 236 7.19 -2.69 -16.30
C VAL A 236 6.03 -3.56 -16.72
N GLU A 237 5.78 -4.64 -15.97
CA GLU A 237 4.69 -5.56 -16.30
C GLU A 237 3.32 -4.97 -15.94
N LEU A 238 2.34 -5.10 -16.81
CA LEU A 238 0.94 -4.92 -16.46
C LEU A 238 0.44 -6.22 -15.80
N LEU A 239 0.38 -6.20 -14.46
CA LEU A 239 0.06 -7.38 -13.65
C LEU A 239 -1.38 -7.83 -13.81
N GLY A 240 -2.32 -6.89 -14.00
CA GLY A 240 -3.72 -7.20 -14.16
C GLY A 240 -4.59 -5.99 -14.47
N LYS A 241 -5.80 -6.28 -14.95
CA LYS A 241 -6.86 -5.31 -15.20
C LYS A 241 -8.09 -5.71 -14.41
N MET A 242 -8.72 -4.77 -13.74
CA MET A 242 -9.93 -5.00 -12.96
C MET A 242 -11.06 -4.11 -13.50
N PRO A 243 -12.19 -4.67 -13.93
CA PRO A 243 -13.35 -3.90 -14.38
C PRO A 243 -14.05 -3.23 -13.19
N ILE A 244 -14.96 -2.31 -13.47
CA ILE A 244 -15.91 -1.83 -12.50
C ILE A 244 -16.88 -2.96 -12.20
N ASP A 245 -16.89 -3.43 -10.94
CA ASP A 245 -17.72 -4.53 -10.47
C ASP A 245 -18.70 -4.05 -9.41
N VAL A 246 -19.99 -4.10 -9.74
CA VAL A 246 -21.08 -3.68 -8.83
C VAL A 246 -21.14 -4.59 -7.62
N THR A 247 -20.86 -5.90 -7.79
CA THR A 247 -20.87 -6.87 -6.68
C THR A 247 -19.80 -6.53 -5.66
N LEU A 248 -18.59 -6.18 -6.13
CA LEU A 248 -17.51 -5.74 -5.26
C LEU A 248 -17.90 -4.47 -4.49
N ALA A 249 -18.48 -3.47 -5.17
CA ALA A 249 -18.92 -2.24 -4.53
C ALA A 249 -19.93 -2.51 -3.41
N GLN A 250 -20.92 -3.38 -3.65
CA GLN A 250 -21.90 -3.78 -2.64
C GLN A 250 -21.28 -4.50 -1.44
N LEU A 251 -20.31 -5.39 -1.68
CA LEU A 251 -19.61 -6.10 -0.60
C LEU A 251 -18.76 -5.14 0.25
N VAL A 252 -18.11 -4.16 -0.37
CA VAL A 252 -17.37 -3.09 0.30
C VAL A 252 -18.29 -2.28 1.21
N ASP A 253 -19.43 -1.83 0.70
CA ASP A 253 -20.40 -1.03 1.46
C ASP A 253 -20.99 -1.79 2.65
N ASN A 254 -21.13 -3.11 2.51
CA ASN A 254 -21.63 -3.99 3.55
C ASN A 254 -20.55 -4.53 4.52
N GLY A 255 -19.27 -4.13 4.37
CA GLY A 255 -18.18 -4.61 5.21
C GLY A 255 -17.84 -6.09 5.02
N CYS A 256 -18.11 -6.63 3.84
CA CYS A 256 -17.97 -8.06 3.52
C CYS A 256 -16.90 -8.31 2.45
N PHE A 257 -15.85 -7.48 2.38
CA PHE A 257 -14.84 -7.53 1.33
C PHE A 257 -14.21 -8.92 1.16
N GLU A 258 -13.94 -9.64 2.24
CA GLU A 258 -13.31 -10.97 2.19
C GLU A 258 -14.12 -12.02 1.44
N LYS A 259 -15.45 -11.81 1.30
CA LYS A 259 -16.33 -12.71 0.56
C LYS A 259 -16.20 -12.58 -0.95
N TYR A 260 -15.53 -11.51 -1.41
CA TYR A 260 -15.30 -11.30 -2.84
C TYR A 260 -14.27 -12.29 -3.38
N ASP A 261 -14.63 -12.97 -4.46
CA ASP A 261 -13.69 -13.80 -5.22
C ASP A 261 -13.14 -13.01 -6.41
N ASN A 262 -12.01 -12.33 -6.18
CA ASN A 262 -11.39 -11.48 -7.19
C ASN A 262 -10.63 -12.30 -8.22
N VAL A 263 -11.34 -12.79 -9.21
CA VAL A 263 -10.75 -13.57 -10.34
C VAL A 263 -9.82 -12.72 -11.21
N TYR A 264 -10.01 -11.40 -11.25
CA TYR A 264 -9.25 -10.48 -12.12
C TYR A 264 -7.79 -10.28 -11.65
N LEU A 265 -7.56 -10.33 -10.34
CA LEU A 265 -6.24 -10.09 -9.77
C LEU A 265 -5.54 -11.35 -9.27
N LYS A 266 -6.14 -12.53 -9.44
CA LYS A 266 -5.53 -13.80 -9.01
C LYS A 266 -4.15 -14.00 -9.66
N ALA A 267 -4.05 -13.83 -10.97
CA ALA A 267 -2.78 -13.94 -11.68
C ALA A 267 -1.77 -12.87 -11.25
N ALA A 268 -2.25 -11.66 -10.89
CA ALA A 268 -1.38 -10.60 -10.37
C ALA A 268 -0.79 -10.98 -9.00
N ALA A 269 -1.58 -11.54 -8.09
CA ALA A 269 -1.12 -12.01 -6.80
C ALA A 269 -0.06 -13.12 -6.96
N GLU A 270 -0.31 -14.12 -7.81
CA GLU A 270 0.64 -15.20 -8.09
C GLU A 270 1.94 -14.69 -8.73
N LYS A 271 1.89 -13.66 -9.57
CA LYS A 271 3.08 -13.05 -10.16
C LYS A 271 3.89 -12.28 -9.13
N ILE A 272 3.23 -11.49 -8.29
CA ILE A 272 3.88 -10.76 -7.19
C ILE A 272 4.62 -11.75 -6.29
N ASP A 273 3.95 -12.82 -5.88
CA ASP A 273 4.54 -13.87 -5.06
C ASP A 273 5.79 -14.48 -5.72
N LYS A 274 5.70 -14.81 -7.01
CA LYS A 274 6.85 -15.35 -7.77
C LYS A 274 8.01 -14.36 -7.91
N ILE A 275 7.73 -13.07 -8.09
CA ILE A 275 8.78 -12.05 -8.22
C ILE A 275 9.52 -11.88 -6.90
N ILE A 276 8.78 -11.83 -5.79
CA ILE A 276 9.32 -11.62 -4.45
C ILE A 276 10.13 -12.84 -3.99
N ASN A 277 9.60 -14.06 -4.14
CA ASN A 277 10.26 -15.29 -3.68
C ASN A 277 11.38 -15.80 -4.61
N LYS A 278 11.63 -15.13 -5.74
CA LYS A 278 12.78 -15.43 -6.62
C LYS A 278 14.05 -14.63 -6.26
N LYS A 279 13.92 -13.63 -5.39
CA LYS A 279 15.05 -12.83 -4.88
C LYS A 279 15.72 -13.53 -3.70
#